data_118e28a398c81eb75c4b9904b1692d9b
#
_entry.id   118e28a398c81eb75c4b9904b1692d9b
#
_cell.length_a   1.000
_cell.length_b   1.000
_cell.length_c   1.000
_cell.angle_alpha   90.00
_cell.angle_beta   90.00
_cell.angle_gamma   90.00
#
_symmetry.space_group_name_H-M   'P 1'
#
loop_
_entity.id
_entity.type
_entity.pdbx_description
1 polymer ?
#
loop_
_entity_poly.entity_id
_entity_poly.type
_entity_poly.pdbx_seq_one_letter_code
_entity_poly.pdbx_strand_id
1 'polypeptide(L)'
;LDSLSDTEMMSQLRLSLINPLDPNPSVEAILHALIPFKFVDHTHADAVVTISNSSNGKEHIAHLFGNEVLVLPYVMPGFVLAKQIAAATREIDWSEIKGIVLLNHGIFTFADDAKTSYDKMIELVDSAEKFLIGQTDINTIAKASAEIKKNDYLQLAKIRKVAGGLFGGAVVTRLDSSEKAVGFSELELCSDLISRGPLTPDHSIHTKVFGAMLDSTKSF
;
A
#
# COMPACT_ATOMS: atom_id res chain seq x y z
N LEU A 1 29.24 4.46 8.20
CA LEU A 1 28.32 4.95 9.24
C LEU A 1 27.57 3.76 9.82
N ASP A 2 27.93 3.33 11.03
CA ASP A 2 27.36 2.10 11.61
C ASP A 2 26.02 2.33 12.33
N SER A 3 25.70 3.57 12.65
CA SER A 3 24.44 3.94 13.27
C SER A 3 24.07 5.38 12.93
N LEU A 4 22.88 5.56 12.36
CA LEU A 4 22.22 6.84 12.18
C LEU A 4 20.79 6.70 12.67
N SER A 5 20.26 7.74 13.28
CA SER A 5 18.80 7.87 13.42
C SER A 5 18.17 8.17 12.06
N ASP A 6 16.89 7.88 11.89
CA ASP A 6 16.19 8.18 10.63
C ASP A 6 16.23 9.69 10.32
N THR A 7 16.20 10.55 11.32
CA THR A 7 16.34 12.00 11.14
C THR A 7 17.72 12.38 10.59
N GLU A 8 18.79 11.76 11.12
CA GLU A 8 20.16 12.00 10.63
C GLU A 8 20.32 11.43 9.21
N MET A 9 19.79 10.25 8.93
CA MET A 9 19.77 9.66 7.59
C MET A 9 19.08 10.60 6.59
N MET A 10 17.88 11.08 6.90
CA MET A 10 17.16 12.03 6.05
C MET A 10 17.91 13.33 5.84
N SER A 11 18.60 13.82 6.86
CA SER A 11 19.48 15.00 6.75
C SER A 11 20.63 14.75 5.78
N GLN A 12 21.28 13.59 5.86
CA GLN A 12 22.37 13.22 4.94
C GLN A 12 21.87 13.06 3.49
N LEU A 13 20.72 12.42 3.29
CA LEU A 13 20.10 12.29 1.97
C LEU A 13 19.80 13.67 1.37
N ARG A 14 19.25 14.59 2.19
CA ARG A 14 18.97 15.96 1.74
C ARG A 14 20.23 16.72 1.36
N LEU A 15 21.29 16.59 2.15
CA LEU A 15 22.60 17.22 1.85
C LEU A 15 23.25 16.66 0.59
N SER A 16 22.85 15.46 0.16
CA SER A 16 23.37 14.79 -1.04
C SER A 16 22.58 15.12 -2.31
N LEU A 17 21.52 15.94 -2.23
CA LEU A 17 20.76 16.38 -3.40
C LEU A 17 21.64 17.22 -4.33
N ILE A 18 21.56 16.95 -5.63
CA ILE A 18 22.24 17.74 -6.66
C ILE A 18 21.66 19.17 -6.69
N ASN A 19 20.34 19.28 -6.62
CA ASN A 19 19.65 20.55 -6.48
C ASN A 19 18.96 20.61 -5.10
N PRO A 20 19.41 21.48 -4.18
CA PRO A 20 18.84 21.58 -2.83
C PRO A 20 17.39 22.11 -2.79
N LEU A 21 16.88 22.61 -3.92
CA LEU A 21 15.48 23.06 -4.04
C LEU A 21 14.52 21.93 -4.42
N ASP A 22 15.03 20.74 -4.74
CA ASP A 22 14.21 19.59 -5.06
C ASP A 22 13.45 19.10 -3.82
N PRO A 23 12.33 18.37 -4.02
CA PRO A 23 11.61 17.72 -2.93
C PRO A 23 12.52 16.81 -2.09
N ASN A 24 12.15 16.63 -0.83
CA ASN A 24 12.88 15.70 0.03
C ASN A 24 12.90 14.29 -0.60
N PRO A 25 14.05 13.60 -0.56
CA PRO A 25 14.12 12.20 -0.99
C PRO A 25 13.24 11.32 -0.10
N SER A 26 12.78 10.20 -0.64
CA SER A 26 12.11 9.16 0.14
C SER A 26 13.08 8.58 1.17
N VAL A 27 12.55 8.11 2.30
CA VAL A 27 13.30 7.29 3.27
C VAL A 27 13.83 5.99 2.64
N GLU A 28 13.26 5.59 1.52
CA GLU A 28 13.61 4.39 0.76
C GLU A 28 14.67 4.62 -0.32
N ALA A 29 15.12 5.86 -0.51
CA ALA A 29 16.15 6.18 -1.51
C ALA A 29 17.41 5.32 -1.37
N ILE A 30 17.79 4.97 -0.13
CA ILE A 30 18.92 4.08 0.12
C ILE A 30 18.66 2.66 -0.40
N LEU A 31 17.43 2.15 -0.28
CA LEU A 31 17.06 0.83 -0.77
C LEU A 31 17.25 0.75 -2.29
N HIS A 32 16.77 1.76 -3.01
CA HIS A 32 16.98 1.87 -4.46
C HIS A 32 18.47 1.92 -4.82
N ALA A 33 19.28 2.58 -4.00
CA ALA A 33 20.73 2.68 -4.24
C ALA A 33 21.52 1.40 -3.90
N LEU A 34 20.99 0.54 -3.04
CA LEU A 34 21.64 -0.73 -2.64
C LEU A 34 21.43 -1.84 -3.67
N ILE A 35 20.35 -1.79 -4.43
CA ILE A 35 20.04 -2.79 -5.47
C ILE A 35 20.90 -2.49 -6.70
N PRO A 36 21.79 -3.42 -7.15
CA PRO A 36 22.83 -3.12 -8.14
C PRO A 36 22.34 -3.17 -9.59
N PHE A 37 21.21 -2.51 -9.87
CA PHE A 37 20.62 -2.42 -11.20
C PHE A 37 20.30 -0.96 -11.55
N LYS A 38 20.20 -0.67 -12.85
CA LYS A 38 19.91 0.69 -13.32
C LYS A 38 18.48 1.14 -13.04
N PHE A 39 17.54 0.19 -13.07
CA PHE A 39 16.12 0.44 -12.84
C PHE A 39 15.66 -0.41 -11.66
N VAL A 40 15.04 0.24 -10.70
CA VAL A 40 14.49 -0.38 -9.50
C VAL A 40 13.10 0.20 -9.30
N ASP A 41 12.09 -0.66 -9.43
CA ASP A 41 10.70 -0.32 -9.19
C ASP A 41 10.27 -0.80 -7.80
N HIS A 42 9.46 0.01 -7.13
CA HIS A 42 8.86 -0.34 -5.84
C HIS A 42 7.38 0.01 -5.83
N THR A 43 6.58 -0.89 -5.28
CA THR A 43 5.15 -0.66 -5.10
C THR A 43 4.64 -1.28 -3.80
N HIS A 44 3.60 -0.64 -3.24
CA HIS A 44 2.77 -1.21 -2.18
C HIS A 44 1.54 -1.90 -2.81
N ALA A 45 1.77 -2.81 -3.76
CA ALA A 45 0.70 -3.48 -4.49
C ALA A 45 -0.27 -4.18 -3.55
N ASP A 46 -1.56 -3.81 -3.60
CA ASP A 46 -2.59 -4.29 -2.68
C ASP A 46 -2.64 -5.82 -2.57
N ALA A 47 -2.47 -6.53 -3.69
CA ALA A 47 -2.49 -7.99 -3.69
C ALA A 47 -1.32 -8.58 -2.89
N VAL A 48 -0.10 -8.09 -3.10
CA VAL A 48 1.10 -8.56 -2.39
C VAL A 48 1.00 -8.22 -0.90
N VAL A 49 0.57 -6.99 -0.58
CA VAL A 49 0.42 -6.54 0.80
C VAL A 49 -0.68 -7.32 1.51
N THR A 50 -1.80 -7.61 0.84
CA THR A 50 -2.89 -8.44 1.39
C THR A 50 -2.40 -9.83 1.77
N ILE A 51 -1.66 -10.50 0.88
CA ILE A 51 -1.10 -11.82 1.15
C ILE A 51 -0.12 -11.75 2.32
N SER A 52 0.83 -10.81 2.28
CA SER A 52 1.89 -10.70 3.28
C SER A 52 1.38 -10.30 4.67
N ASN A 53 0.22 -9.63 4.76
CA ASN A 53 -0.45 -9.27 6.02
C ASN A 53 -1.35 -10.38 6.59
N SER A 54 -1.56 -11.46 5.86
CA SER A 54 -2.34 -12.61 6.37
C SER A 54 -1.56 -13.36 7.45
N SER A 55 -2.25 -14.13 8.28
CA SER A 55 -1.65 -14.91 9.39
C SER A 55 -0.54 -15.87 8.93
N ASN A 56 -0.64 -16.38 7.69
CA ASN A 56 0.34 -17.27 7.06
C ASN A 56 1.01 -16.57 5.87
N GLY A 57 1.15 -15.24 5.93
CA GLY A 57 1.60 -14.42 4.81
C GLY A 57 2.98 -14.81 4.28
N LYS A 58 3.92 -15.10 5.17
CA LYS A 58 5.26 -15.53 4.79
C LYS A 58 5.24 -16.84 4.01
N GLU A 59 4.48 -17.81 4.48
CA GLU A 59 4.32 -19.13 3.85
C GLU A 59 3.62 -19.01 2.49
N HIS A 60 2.59 -18.16 2.40
CA HIS A 60 1.90 -17.89 1.15
C HIS A 60 2.80 -17.22 0.11
N ILE A 61 3.57 -16.20 0.50
CA ILE A 61 4.53 -15.53 -0.37
C ILE A 61 5.61 -16.51 -0.83
N ALA A 62 6.17 -17.32 0.09
CA ALA A 62 7.17 -18.32 -0.26
C ALA A 62 6.62 -19.41 -1.19
N HIS A 63 5.37 -19.83 -0.99
CA HIS A 63 4.70 -20.79 -1.87
C HIS A 63 4.44 -20.21 -3.27
N LEU A 64 4.01 -18.95 -3.31
CA LEU A 64 3.64 -18.28 -4.56
C LEU A 64 4.84 -17.99 -5.46
N PHE A 65 5.92 -17.50 -4.89
CA PHE A 65 7.07 -17.00 -5.65
C PHE A 65 8.30 -17.93 -5.59
N GLY A 66 8.30 -18.92 -4.69
CA GLY A 66 9.41 -19.84 -4.54
C GLY A 66 10.74 -19.10 -4.30
N ASN A 67 11.78 -19.52 -5.00
CA ASN A 67 13.11 -18.92 -4.91
C ASN A 67 13.31 -17.69 -5.81
N GLU A 68 12.32 -17.35 -6.63
CA GLU A 68 12.43 -16.20 -7.54
C GLU A 68 12.35 -14.84 -6.83
N VAL A 69 11.98 -14.84 -5.54
CA VAL A 69 11.82 -13.62 -4.77
C VAL A 69 12.49 -13.78 -3.39
N LEU A 70 13.33 -12.81 -3.04
CA LEU A 70 13.87 -12.71 -1.68
C LEU A 70 12.77 -12.17 -0.76
N VAL A 71 12.44 -12.90 0.30
CA VAL A 71 11.43 -12.49 1.28
C VAL A 71 12.09 -12.02 2.57
N LEU A 72 11.83 -10.77 2.95
CA LEU A 72 12.36 -10.17 4.17
C LEU A 72 11.24 -9.86 5.17
N PRO A 73 11.48 -10.05 6.48
CA PRO A 73 10.52 -9.72 7.51
C PRO A 73 10.25 -8.21 7.54
N TYR A 74 9.09 -7.83 8.11
CA TYR A 74 8.77 -6.43 8.31
C TYR A 74 9.80 -5.72 9.17
N VAL A 75 10.27 -4.60 8.66
CA VAL A 75 11.05 -3.61 9.41
C VAL A 75 10.51 -2.23 9.04
N MET A 76 10.40 -1.36 10.02
CA MET A 76 9.98 0.02 9.77
C MET A 76 10.86 0.65 8.68
N PRO A 77 10.27 1.27 7.65
CA PRO A 77 11.03 2.00 6.64
C PRO A 77 11.97 3.01 7.25
N GLY A 78 13.25 2.99 6.83
CA GLY A 78 14.27 3.85 7.36
C GLY A 78 15.67 3.22 7.29
N PHE A 79 16.60 3.75 8.07
CA PHE A 79 17.99 3.31 8.06
C PHE A 79 18.19 1.85 8.49
N VAL A 80 17.39 1.38 9.44
CA VAL A 80 17.43 -0.02 9.92
C VAL A 80 17.06 -0.99 8.81
N LEU A 81 16.01 -0.69 8.04
CA LEU A 81 15.60 -1.50 6.89
C LEU A 81 16.69 -1.54 5.83
N ALA A 82 17.30 -0.40 5.51
CA ALA A 82 18.41 -0.34 4.55
C ALA A 82 19.60 -1.24 4.97
N LYS A 83 19.98 -1.22 6.24
CA LYS A 83 21.02 -2.11 6.78
C LYS A 83 20.63 -3.59 6.68
N GLN A 84 19.38 -3.93 6.96
CA GLN A 84 18.90 -5.30 6.90
C GLN A 84 18.93 -5.83 5.46
N ILE A 85 18.48 -5.03 4.50
CA ILE A 85 18.54 -5.39 3.07
C ILE A 85 20.01 -5.55 2.64
N ALA A 86 20.90 -4.61 2.97
CA ALA A 86 22.32 -4.70 2.65
C ALA A 86 22.95 -5.97 3.23
N ALA A 87 22.58 -6.38 4.43
CA ALA A 87 23.08 -7.61 5.05
C ALA A 87 22.50 -8.86 4.36
N ALA A 88 21.21 -8.89 4.09
CA ALA A 88 20.52 -10.02 3.46
C ALA A 88 20.93 -10.24 2.00
N THR A 89 21.36 -9.18 1.31
CA THR A 89 21.71 -9.23 -0.12
C THR A 89 23.23 -9.33 -0.37
N ARG A 90 24.04 -9.44 0.69
CA ARG A 90 25.50 -9.44 0.56
C ARG A 90 26.05 -10.60 -0.28
N GLU A 91 25.42 -11.76 -0.19
CA GLU A 91 25.91 -13.01 -0.80
C GLU A 91 24.89 -13.64 -1.75
N ILE A 92 23.81 -12.91 -2.10
CA ILE A 92 22.80 -13.45 -3.03
C ILE A 92 23.30 -13.37 -4.47
N ASP A 93 22.89 -14.34 -5.27
CA ASP A 93 22.99 -14.24 -6.73
C ASP A 93 21.80 -13.47 -7.26
N TRP A 94 22.04 -12.21 -7.62
CA TRP A 94 21.04 -11.32 -8.16
C TRP A 94 20.42 -11.78 -9.48
N SER A 95 21.08 -12.69 -10.22
CA SER A 95 20.57 -13.23 -11.47
C SER A 95 19.46 -14.25 -11.26
N GLU A 96 19.36 -14.84 -10.06
CA GLU A 96 18.38 -15.87 -9.73
C GLU A 96 17.08 -15.30 -9.19
N ILE A 97 17.06 -14.02 -8.80
CA ILE A 97 15.87 -13.40 -8.22
C ILE A 97 15.28 -12.33 -9.13
N LYS A 98 13.94 -12.28 -9.17
CA LYS A 98 13.18 -11.28 -9.92
C LYS A 98 12.86 -10.05 -9.08
N GLY A 99 12.79 -10.22 -7.75
CA GLY A 99 12.39 -9.15 -6.85
C GLY A 99 12.65 -9.45 -5.37
N ILE A 100 12.28 -8.50 -4.53
CA ILE A 100 12.34 -8.58 -3.07
C ILE A 100 10.95 -8.24 -2.52
N VAL A 101 10.36 -9.13 -1.72
CA VAL A 101 9.14 -8.83 -0.97
C VAL A 101 9.51 -8.46 0.46
N LEU A 102 9.10 -7.27 0.88
CA LEU A 102 9.10 -6.86 2.26
C LEU A 102 7.72 -7.20 2.85
N LEU A 103 7.67 -8.14 3.79
CA LEU A 103 6.41 -8.53 4.43
C LEU A 103 5.75 -7.32 5.08
N ASN A 104 4.44 -7.20 4.95
CA ASN A 104 3.62 -6.10 5.49
C ASN A 104 3.99 -4.72 4.94
N HIS A 105 4.69 -4.64 3.80
CA HIS A 105 5.14 -3.38 3.24
C HIS A 105 4.90 -3.32 1.71
N GLY A 106 5.63 -4.12 0.94
CA GLY A 106 5.53 -4.05 -0.52
C GLY A 106 6.54 -4.93 -1.23
N ILE A 107 6.78 -4.62 -2.51
CA ILE A 107 7.64 -5.40 -3.39
C ILE A 107 8.58 -4.49 -4.20
N PHE A 108 9.80 -4.95 -4.41
CA PHE A 108 10.79 -4.37 -5.33
C PHE A 108 11.03 -5.31 -6.50
N THR A 109 11.18 -4.75 -7.70
CA THR A 109 11.73 -5.42 -8.87
C THR A 109 12.85 -4.59 -9.47
N PHE A 110 13.68 -5.20 -10.28
CA PHE A 110 14.87 -4.53 -10.79
C PHE A 110 15.39 -5.18 -12.09
N ALA A 111 16.02 -4.37 -12.93
CA ALA A 111 16.74 -4.78 -14.12
C ALA A 111 17.66 -3.67 -14.64
N ASP A 112 18.50 -3.98 -15.62
CA ASP A 112 19.27 -2.97 -16.36
C ASP A 112 18.50 -2.30 -17.49
N ASP A 113 17.27 -2.76 -17.72
CA ASP A 113 16.31 -2.22 -18.67
C ASP A 113 14.98 -1.89 -17.97
N ALA A 114 14.44 -0.69 -18.21
CA ALA A 114 13.25 -0.18 -17.51
C ALA A 114 12.01 -1.06 -17.77
N LYS A 115 11.83 -1.50 -19.03
CA LYS A 115 10.69 -2.35 -19.38
C LYS A 115 10.77 -3.70 -18.67
N THR A 116 11.94 -4.29 -18.61
CA THR A 116 12.17 -5.56 -17.93
C THR A 116 11.88 -5.47 -16.43
N SER A 117 12.31 -4.39 -15.76
CA SER A 117 12.00 -4.17 -14.34
C SER A 117 10.48 -4.05 -14.13
N TYR A 118 9.81 -3.24 -14.96
CA TYR A 118 8.36 -3.06 -14.93
C TYR A 118 7.60 -4.37 -15.23
N ASP A 119 8.00 -5.10 -16.26
CA ASP A 119 7.34 -6.37 -16.64
C ASP A 119 7.41 -7.39 -15.50
N LYS A 120 8.55 -7.49 -14.80
CA LYS A 120 8.68 -8.33 -13.59
C LYS A 120 7.71 -7.91 -12.50
N MET A 121 7.53 -6.59 -12.27
CA MET A 121 6.57 -6.08 -11.31
C MET A 121 5.15 -6.53 -11.65
N ILE A 122 4.74 -6.34 -12.91
CA ILE A 122 3.41 -6.76 -13.38
C ILE A 122 3.23 -8.28 -13.24
N GLU A 123 4.23 -9.08 -13.62
CA GLU A 123 4.17 -10.55 -13.51
C GLU A 123 3.95 -11.01 -12.06
N LEU A 124 4.71 -10.46 -11.11
CA LEU A 124 4.63 -10.85 -9.71
C LEU A 124 3.31 -10.37 -9.08
N VAL A 125 2.87 -9.15 -9.39
CA VAL A 125 1.59 -8.62 -8.87
C VAL A 125 0.40 -9.40 -9.46
N ASP A 126 0.39 -9.68 -10.76
CA ASP A 126 -0.66 -10.49 -11.41
C ASP A 126 -0.74 -11.91 -10.81
N SER A 127 0.41 -12.50 -10.48
CA SER A 127 0.46 -13.80 -9.79
C SER A 127 -0.16 -13.73 -8.39
N ALA A 128 0.09 -12.64 -7.66
CA ALA A 128 -0.52 -12.40 -6.35
C ALA A 128 -2.04 -12.17 -6.45
N GLU A 129 -2.50 -11.41 -7.44
CA GLU A 129 -3.94 -11.22 -7.69
C GLU A 129 -4.64 -12.54 -8.02
N LYS A 130 -4.06 -13.36 -8.90
CA LYS A 130 -4.59 -14.69 -9.24
C LYS A 130 -4.65 -15.62 -8.04
N PHE A 131 -3.64 -15.59 -7.17
CA PHE A 131 -3.64 -16.35 -5.93
C PHE A 131 -4.81 -15.93 -5.04
N LEU A 132 -5.03 -14.65 -4.82
CA LEU A 132 -6.14 -14.13 -4.00
C LEU A 132 -7.50 -14.50 -4.59
N ILE A 133 -7.68 -14.38 -5.91
CA ILE A 133 -8.91 -14.80 -6.60
C ILE A 133 -9.20 -16.28 -6.36
N GLY A 134 -8.18 -17.12 -6.35
CA GLY A 134 -8.31 -18.55 -6.07
C GLY A 134 -8.63 -18.90 -4.61
N GLN A 135 -8.35 -17.99 -3.67
CA GLN A 135 -8.58 -18.19 -2.23
C GLN A 135 -9.89 -17.61 -1.73
N THR A 136 -10.48 -16.67 -2.46
CA THR A 136 -11.67 -15.93 -2.03
C THR A 136 -12.85 -16.21 -2.95
N ASP A 137 -14.00 -16.50 -2.36
CA ASP A 137 -15.26 -16.40 -3.09
C ASP A 137 -15.60 -14.90 -3.25
N ILE A 138 -15.14 -14.32 -4.37
CA ILE A 138 -15.39 -12.90 -4.72
C ILE A 138 -16.91 -12.59 -4.78
N ASN A 139 -17.75 -13.61 -4.91
CA ASN A 139 -19.20 -13.46 -4.88
C ASN A 139 -19.75 -13.12 -3.48
N THR A 140 -18.90 -13.17 -2.44
CA THR A 140 -19.30 -12.82 -1.06
C THR A 140 -19.49 -11.32 -0.85
N ILE A 141 -18.92 -10.46 -1.71
CA ILE A 141 -19.29 -9.05 -1.73
C ILE A 141 -20.61 -8.97 -2.49
N ALA A 142 -21.71 -8.85 -1.76
CA ALA A 142 -23.04 -8.79 -2.31
C ALA A 142 -23.11 -7.84 -3.50
N LYS A 143 -23.72 -8.27 -4.60
CA LYS A 143 -24.03 -7.43 -5.75
C LYS A 143 -25.15 -6.49 -5.37
N ALA A 144 -24.85 -5.50 -4.55
CA ALA A 144 -25.79 -4.46 -4.20
C ALA A 144 -25.72 -3.39 -5.28
N SER A 145 -26.75 -3.28 -6.09
CA SER A 145 -26.94 -2.12 -6.95
C SER A 145 -27.77 -1.09 -6.20
N ALA A 146 -27.16 0.02 -5.82
CA ALA A 146 -27.92 1.12 -5.23
C ALA A 146 -28.27 2.12 -6.32
N GLU A 147 -29.56 2.24 -6.64
CA GLU A 147 -30.07 3.43 -7.30
C GLU A 147 -29.95 4.63 -6.34
N ILE A 148 -29.22 5.66 -6.76
CA ILE A 148 -29.13 6.91 -6.00
C ILE A 148 -30.50 7.60 -6.00
N LYS A 149 -31.11 7.68 -4.83
CA LYS A 149 -32.43 8.31 -4.64
C LYS A 149 -32.28 9.79 -4.32
N LYS A 150 -33.33 10.57 -4.57
CA LYS A 150 -33.37 12.01 -4.27
C LYS A 150 -32.98 12.30 -2.79
N ASN A 151 -33.39 11.42 -1.87
CA ASN A 151 -33.07 11.57 -0.45
C ASN A 151 -31.58 11.44 -0.16
N ASP A 152 -30.84 10.68 -0.94
CA ASP A 152 -29.41 10.48 -0.75
C ASP A 152 -28.63 11.77 -1.04
N TYR A 153 -29.05 12.56 -2.02
CA TYR A 153 -28.47 13.88 -2.28
C TYR A 153 -28.74 14.86 -1.14
N LEU A 154 -29.89 14.77 -0.47
CA LEU A 154 -30.18 15.58 0.71
C LEU A 154 -29.30 15.19 1.90
N GLN A 155 -29.06 13.89 2.10
CA GLN A 155 -28.14 13.42 3.13
C GLN A 155 -26.71 13.86 2.84
N LEU A 156 -26.25 13.74 1.60
CA LEU A 156 -24.93 14.26 1.19
C LEU A 156 -24.78 15.76 1.45
N ALA A 157 -25.85 16.55 1.19
CA ALA A 157 -25.83 17.98 1.46
C ALA A 157 -25.73 18.28 2.96
N LYS A 158 -26.39 17.49 3.81
CA LYS A 158 -26.27 17.60 5.29
C LYS A 158 -24.84 17.24 5.75
N ILE A 159 -24.32 16.09 5.30
CA ILE A 159 -22.94 15.66 5.60
C ILE A 159 -21.94 16.72 5.19
N ARG A 160 -22.08 17.28 4.00
CA ARG A 160 -21.23 18.36 3.49
C ARG A 160 -21.30 19.60 4.39
N LYS A 161 -22.51 19.98 4.86
CA LYS A 161 -22.69 21.13 5.75
C LYS A 161 -21.97 20.91 7.09
N VAL A 162 -22.15 19.72 7.70
CA VAL A 162 -21.50 19.38 8.97
C VAL A 162 -19.98 19.35 8.81
N ALA A 163 -19.47 18.67 7.78
CA ALA A 163 -18.04 18.61 7.49
C ALA A 163 -17.45 20.00 7.25
N GLY A 164 -18.13 20.87 6.48
CA GLY A 164 -17.69 22.25 6.26
C GLY A 164 -17.58 23.05 7.56
N GLY A 165 -18.50 22.84 8.51
CA GLY A 165 -18.42 23.43 9.84
C GLY A 165 -17.22 22.94 10.64
N LEU A 166 -16.95 21.63 10.60
CA LEU A 166 -15.81 21.04 11.32
C LEU A 166 -14.44 21.46 10.72
N PHE A 167 -14.34 21.57 9.41
CA PHE A 167 -13.11 21.98 8.73
C PHE A 167 -12.94 23.49 8.61
N GLY A 168 -13.91 24.28 9.05
CA GLY A 168 -13.86 25.74 9.00
C GLY A 168 -13.93 26.34 7.58
N GLY A 169 -14.46 25.59 6.59
CA GLY A 169 -14.54 26.03 5.21
C GLY A 169 -15.40 25.15 4.32
N ALA A 170 -15.53 25.55 3.06
CA ALA A 170 -16.28 24.79 2.07
C ALA A 170 -15.59 23.45 1.76
N VAL A 171 -16.37 22.37 1.76
CA VAL A 171 -15.92 21.03 1.38
C VAL A 171 -16.68 20.50 0.19
N VAL A 172 -16.08 19.57 -0.56
CA VAL A 172 -16.71 18.84 -1.65
C VAL A 172 -16.96 17.41 -1.18
N THR A 173 -18.14 16.88 -1.45
CA THR A 173 -18.47 15.49 -1.20
C THR A 173 -18.60 14.73 -2.52
N ARG A 174 -18.10 13.52 -2.56
CA ARG A 174 -18.26 12.58 -3.67
C ARG A 174 -18.93 11.31 -3.14
N LEU A 175 -19.96 10.86 -3.81
CA LEU A 175 -20.60 9.56 -3.56
C LEU A 175 -20.01 8.54 -4.52
N ASP A 176 -19.53 7.44 -3.99
CA ASP A 176 -19.23 6.24 -4.77
C ASP A 176 -20.41 5.26 -4.64
N SER A 177 -21.14 5.09 -5.73
CA SER A 177 -22.29 4.19 -5.83
C SER A 177 -21.98 2.93 -6.64
N SER A 178 -20.69 2.62 -6.85
CA SER A 178 -20.30 1.37 -7.50
C SER A 178 -20.77 0.15 -6.69
N GLU A 179 -21.04 -0.96 -7.39
CA GLU A 179 -21.45 -2.21 -6.75
C GLU A 179 -20.46 -2.63 -5.64
N LYS A 180 -19.17 -2.42 -5.86
CA LYS A 180 -18.11 -2.74 -4.87
C LYS A 180 -18.22 -1.86 -3.62
N ALA A 181 -18.38 -0.54 -3.79
CA ALA A 181 -18.47 0.38 -2.66
C ALA A 181 -19.72 0.15 -1.83
N VAL A 182 -20.86 -0.04 -2.50
CA VAL A 182 -22.14 -0.33 -1.83
C VAL A 182 -22.05 -1.71 -1.15
N GLY A 183 -21.62 -2.75 -1.86
CA GLY A 183 -21.51 -4.09 -1.30
C GLY A 183 -20.59 -4.14 -0.08
N PHE A 184 -19.46 -3.41 -0.11
CA PHE A 184 -18.60 -3.29 1.06
C PHE A 184 -19.28 -2.60 2.24
N SER A 185 -20.02 -1.51 1.99
CA SER A 185 -20.71 -0.76 3.04
C SER A 185 -21.86 -1.53 3.71
N GLU A 186 -22.42 -2.54 3.02
CA GLU A 186 -23.49 -3.42 3.50
C GLU A 186 -22.97 -4.68 4.24
N LEU A 187 -21.66 -4.91 4.28
CA LEU A 187 -21.10 -6.03 5.04
C LEU A 187 -21.40 -5.85 6.54
N GLU A 188 -21.84 -6.90 7.20
CA GLU A 188 -22.03 -6.92 8.67
C GLU A 188 -20.76 -6.50 9.42
N LEU A 189 -19.59 -6.88 8.90
CA LEU A 189 -18.29 -6.56 9.47
C LEU A 189 -17.74 -5.20 9.01
N CYS A 190 -18.48 -4.40 8.22
CA CYS A 190 -17.98 -3.15 7.66
C CYS A 190 -17.40 -2.23 8.76
N SER A 191 -18.12 -2.04 9.87
CA SER A 191 -17.68 -1.20 10.98
C SER A 191 -16.36 -1.68 11.60
N ASP A 192 -16.20 -2.99 11.76
CA ASP A 192 -14.97 -3.59 12.27
C ASP A 192 -13.81 -3.41 11.27
N LEU A 193 -14.05 -3.70 9.99
CA LEU A 193 -13.05 -3.60 8.95
C LEU A 193 -12.48 -2.18 8.80
N ILE A 194 -13.34 -1.15 8.76
CA ILE A 194 -12.90 0.24 8.61
C ILE A 194 -12.19 0.78 9.86
N SER A 195 -12.34 0.13 11.02
CA SER A 195 -11.68 0.51 12.26
C SER A 195 -10.25 -0.05 12.39
N ARG A 196 -9.87 -1.02 11.53
CA ARG A 196 -8.54 -1.65 11.54
C ARG A 196 -7.45 -0.81 10.92
N GLY A 197 -7.79 0.26 10.21
CA GLY A 197 -6.87 1.08 9.45
C GLY A 197 -6.63 0.57 8.04
N PRO A 198 -5.85 1.31 7.25
CA PRO A 198 -5.59 1.00 5.85
C PRO A 198 -4.58 -0.13 5.68
N LEU A 199 -4.66 -0.79 4.52
CA LEU A 199 -3.79 -1.89 4.16
C LEU A 199 -2.37 -1.43 3.80
N THR A 200 -2.25 -0.29 3.13
CA THR A 200 -0.98 0.22 2.61
C THR A 200 -0.63 1.61 3.17
N PRO A 201 0.65 1.99 3.16
CA PRO A 201 1.07 3.35 3.52
C PRO A 201 0.41 4.44 2.68
N ASP A 202 0.17 4.19 1.39
CA ASP A 202 -0.46 5.15 0.48
C ASP A 202 -1.85 5.58 0.95
N HIS A 203 -2.65 4.63 1.44
CA HIS A 203 -3.96 4.95 2.01
C HIS A 203 -3.84 5.83 3.25
N SER A 204 -2.84 5.60 4.11
CA SER A 204 -2.60 6.47 5.28
C SER A 204 -2.22 7.89 4.87
N ILE A 205 -1.44 8.05 3.79
CA ILE A 205 -0.96 9.34 3.30
C ILE A 205 -2.08 10.11 2.61
N HIS A 206 -2.83 9.45 1.72
CA HIS A 206 -3.77 10.10 0.81
C HIS A 206 -5.21 10.14 1.32
N THR A 207 -5.59 9.26 2.25
CA THR A 207 -6.91 9.25 2.87
C THR A 207 -6.79 9.54 4.38
N LYS A 208 -7.59 8.91 5.20
CA LYS A 208 -7.45 8.93 6.65
C LYS A 208 -7.28 7.51 7.16
N VAL A 209 -6.65 7.39 8.32
CA VAL A 209 -6.35 6.08 8.92
C VAL A 209 -7.62 5.26 9.16
N PHE A 210 -8.71 5.91 9.56
CA PHE A 210 -9.96 5.23 9.86
C PHE A 210 -11.11 5.79 9.03
N GLY A 211 -11.98 4.91 8.56
CA GLY A 211 -13.28 5.27 8.00
C GLY A 211 -14.25 5.71 9.10
N ALA A 212 -15.25 6.50 8.72
CA ALA A 212 -16.34 6.88 9.62
C ALA A 212 -17.64 6.19 9.19
N MET A 213 -18.31 5.52 10.13
CA MET A 213 -19.67 5.02 9.92
C MET A 213 -20.68 6.14 10.19
N LEU A 214 -21.54 6.39 9.22
CA LEU A 214 -22.65 7.30 9.37
C LEU A 214 -23.94 6.48 9.57
N ASP A 215 -24.53 6.61 10.74
CA ASP A 215 -25.78 5.95 11.08
C ASP A 215 -26.94 6.82 10.61
N SER A 216 -27.67 6.38 9.58
CA SER A 216 -28.82 7.12 9.02
C SER A 216 -29.98 7.26 9.99
N THR A 217 -29.99 6.52 11.10
CA THR A 217 -31.04 6.60 12.14
C THR A 217 -30.77 7.71 13.16
N LYS A 218 -29.54 8.22 13.22
CA LYS A 218 -29.15 9.32 14.08
C LYS A 218 -29.23 10.65 13.34
N SER A 219 -29.81 11.66 13.99
CA SER A 219 -29.78 13.03 13.48
C SER A 219 -28.36 13.61 13.56
N PHE A 220 -27.88 14.21 12.48
CA PHE A 220 -26.64 14.99 12.45
C PHE A 220 -26.87 16.40 13.00
#